data_8983ee45852785b55cdaae0c25c377b2
#
_entry.id   8983ee45852785b55cdaae0c25c377b2
#
_cell.length_a   1.000
_cell.length_b   1.000
_cell.length_c   1.000
_cell.angle_alpha   90.00
_cell.angle_beta   90.00
_cell.angle_gamma   90.00
#
_symmetry.space_group_name_H-M   'P 1'
#
loop_
_entity.id
_entity.type
_entity.pdbx_description
1 polymer ?
#
loop_
_entity_poly.entity_id
_entity_poly.type
_entity_poly.pdbx_seq_one_letter_code
_entity_poly.pdbx_strand_id
1 'polypeptide(L)'
;MLIASWLLAAQMVVGLQPTQRPKLTATDIERGRTLFQAQCAFCHGAGGDGGRGANLARPMLRRAPTDEALFRVINRGIPSTGMPGNAMSLRETWQVVGFVRSLGRLKREPLPGDATRGAQVYQAQGCGACHTVGGRGGPTGPDLTDVGARSSPAFLRQSLLDPQADVPSGFMQVRAVTREGQRLTGVRVNEDTFSIQFRDVTGTLHSFFKDELVDFAKDAGKTPMPTYRERLEPAALDDLVAYLVSLEGAR
;
A
#
# COMPACT_ATOMS: atom_id res chain seq x y z
N MET A 1 34.73 -63.12 15.03
CA MET A 1 33.39 -62.57 14.68
C MET A 1 33.19 -61.27 15.50
N LEU A 2 33.40 -60.14 14.86
CA LEU A 2 33.22 -58.81 15.48
C LEU A 2 31.97 -58.22 14.85
N ILE A 3 30.92 -58.07 15.65
CA ILE A 3 29.65 -57.42 15.26
C ILE A 3 29.80 -55.95 15.51
N ALA A 4 29.92 -55.16 14.43
CA ALA A 4 29.94 -53.71 14.50
C ALA A 4 28.51 -53.18 14.63
N SER A 5 28.15 -52.64 15.80
CA SER A 5 26.88 -51.95 16.06
C SER A 5 26.91 -50.54 15.43
N TRP A 6 26.13 -50.34 14.40
CA TRP A 6 25.91 -49.01 13.83
C TRP A 6 24.80 -48.28 14.64
N LEU A 7 25.18 -47.34 15.46
CA LEU A 7 24.27 -46.39 16.10
C LEU A 7 23.87 -45.36 15.07
N LEU A 8 22.66 -45.46 14.51
CA LEU A 8 22.03 -44.38 13.75
C LEU A 8 21.68 -43.24 14.72
N ALA A 9 22.46 -42.15 14.66
CA ALA A 9 22.10 -40.89 15.29
C ALA A 9 20.97 -40.26 14.44
N ALA A 10 19.72 -40.38 14.89
CA ALA A 10 18.60 -39.64 14.36
C ALA A 10 18.81 -38.16 14.71
N GLN A 11 19.28 -37.36 13.74
CA GLN A 11 19.27 -35.91 13.86
C GLN A 11 17.80 -35.45 13.87
N MET A 12 17.29 -35.10 15.05
CA MET A 12 16.05 -34.34 15.15
C MET A 12 16.26 -33.00 14.46
N VAL A 13 15.75 -32.88 13.24
CA VAL A 13 15.49 -31.59 12.63
C VAL A 13 14.43 -30.93 13.51
N VAL A 14 14.85 -30.05 14.43
CA VAL A 14 13.97 -29.16 15.17
C VAL A 14 13.42 -28.19 14.11
N GLY A 15 12.37 -28.62 13.41
CA GLY A 15 11.54 -27.73 12.64
C GLY A 15 11.07 -26.63 13.58
N LEU A 16 11.34 -25.36 13.24
CA LEU A 16 10.78 -24.20 13.90
C LEU A 16 9.25 -24.36 13.91
N GLN A 17 8.74 -24.96 15.00
CA GLN A 17 7.32 -25.00 15.28
C GLN A 17 6.81 -23.56 15.27
N PRO A 18 5.66 -23.26 14.64
CA PRO A 18 5.04 -21.94 14.79
C PRO A 18 4.87 -21.74 16.30
N THR A 19 5.64 -20.81 16.85
CA THR A 19 5.66 -20.51 18.29
C THR A 19 4.24 -20.25 18.72
N GLN A 20 3.74 -21.09 19.63
CA GLN A 20 2.41 -20.92 20.21
C GLN A 20 2.28 -19.47 20.69
N ARG A 21 1.16 -18.83 20.35
CA ARG A 21 0.86 -17.47 20.79
C ARG A 21 0.98 -17.37 22.31
N PRO A 22 1.88 -16.53 22.83
CA PRO A 22 1.98 -16.32 24.28
C PRO A 22 0.74 -15.59 24.81
N LYS A 23 0.42 -15.79 26.05
CA LYS A 23 -0.58 -14.96 26.73
C LYS A 23 -0.02 -13.54 26.86
N LEU A 24 -0.61 -12.58 26.15
CA LEU A 24 -0.19 -11.18 26.18
C LEU A 24 -0.92 -10.43 27.28
N THR A 25 -0.17 -9.63 28.03
CA THR A 25 -0.70 -8.71 29.05
C THR A 25 -1.01 -7.35 28.43
N ALA A 26 -1.69 -6.45 29.13
CA ALA A 26 -1.89 -5.07 28.72
C ALA A 26 -0.55 -4.34 28.47
N THR A 27 0.45 -4.62 29.32
CA THR A 27 1.81 -4.07 29.16
C THR A 27 2.49 -4.58 27.89
N ASP A 28 2.25 -5.84 27.50
CA ASP A 28 2.76 -6.37 26.22
C ASP A 28 2.14 -5.67 25.03
N ILE A 29 0.85 -5.37 25.07
CA ILE A 29 0.15 -4.62 24.02
C ILE A 29 0.67 -3.19 23.91
N GLU A 30 0.92 -2.53 25.03
CA GLU A 30 1.48 -1.19 25.07
C GLU A 30 2.91 -1.15 24.52
N ARG A 31 3.74 -2.13 24.86
CA ARG A 31 5.06 -2.31 24.22
C ARG A 31 4.94 -2.54 22.73
N GLY A 32 3.97 -3.35 22.30
CA GLY A 32 3.65 -3.55 20.89
C GLY A 32 3.28 -2.25 20.19
N ARG A 33 2.56 -1.34 20.87
CA ARG A 33 2.25 0.01 20.35
C ARG A 33 3.52 0.82 20.12
N THR A 34 4.42 0.85 21.09
CA THR A 34 5.69 1.58 20.99
C THR A 34 6.54 1.06 19.82
N LEU A 35 6.66 -0.27 19.68
CA LEU A 35 7.38 -0.90 18.57
C LEU A 35 6.74 -0.59 17.22
N PHE A 36 5.42 -0.66 17.17
CA PHE A 36 4.66 -0.33 15.96
C PHE A 36 4.89 1.11 15.53
N GLN A 37 4.82 2.06 16.45
CA GLN A 37 5.06 3.48 16.14
C GLN A 37 6.48 3.73 15.64
N ALA A 38 7.47 3.03 16.18
CA ALA A 38 8.87 3.19 15.78
C ALA A 38 9.18 2.57 14.41
N GLN A 39 8.53 1.47 14.03
CA GLN A 39 8.96 0.66 12.90
C GLN A 39 7.90 0.46 11.80
N CYS A 40 6.63 0.65 12.10
CA CYS A 40 5.52 0.33 11.22
C CYS A 40 4.68 1.55 10.82
N ALA A 41 4.59 2.55 11.71
CA ALA A 41 3.72 3.71 11.55
C ALA A 41 4.03 4.55 10.31
N PHE A 42 5.30 4.60 9.89
CA PHE A 42 5.70 5.30 8.66
C PHE A 42 4.91 4.85 7.43
N CYS A 43 4.64 3.55 7.33
CA CYS A 43 3.88 2.99 6.22
C CYS A 43 2.39 2.82 6.56
N HIS A 44 2.07 2.39 7.80
CA HIS A 44 0.72 1.99 8.19
C HIS A 44 -0.09 3.07 8.90
N GLY A 45 0.48 4.29 9.10
CA GLY A 45 -0.14 5.34 9.89
C GLY A 45 0.05 5.13 11.41
N ALA A 46 0.08 6.22 12.19
CA ALA A 46 0.31 6.15 13.65
C ALA A 46 -0.79 5.37 14.39
N GLY A 47 -2.03 5.43 13.88
CA GLY A 47 -3.18 4.65 14.35
C GLY A 47 -3.34 3.30 13.65
N GLY A 48 -2.43 2.91 12.76
CA GLY A 48 -2.57 1.73 11.92
C GLY A 48 -3.68 1.84 10.88
N ASP A 49 -4.16 3.04 10.64
CA ASP A 49 -5.31 3.38 9.80
C ASP A 49 -4.99 3.42 8.29
N GLY A 50 -3.72 3.15 7.93
CA GLY A 50 -3.25 3.06 6.56
C GLY A 50 -2.46 4.29 6.11
N GLY A 51 -1.91 4.18 4.93
CA GLY A 51 -1.06 5.18 4.30
C GLY A 51 -0.44 4.52 3.07
N ARG A 52 0.87 4.49 2.97
CA ARG A 52 1.60 3.67 1.97
C ARG A 52 1.34 2.18 2.16
N GLY A 53 1.22 1.75 3.42
CA GLY A 53 0.87 0.39 3.81
C GLY A 53 -0.63 0.23 4.04
N ALA A 54 -1.06 -1.04 4.17
CA ALA A 54 -2.46 -1.37 4.37
C ALA A 54 -3.01 -0.77 5.68
N ASN A 55 -4.29 -0.42 5.67
CA ASN A 55 -5.05 -0.11 6.87
C ASN A 55 -5.18 -1.37 7.75
N LEU A 56 -4.58 -1.33 8.94
CA LEU A 56 -4.56 -2.41 9.93
C LEU A 56 -5.65 -2.25 11.00
N ALA A 57 -6.26 -1.06 11.12
CA ALA A 57 -7.37 -0.77 12.02
C ALA A 57 -8.70 -1.35 11.50
N ARG A 58 -8.69 -2.65 11.18
CA ARG A 58 -9.83 -3.39 10.63
C ARG A 58 -10.07 -4.67 11.41
N PRO A 59 -11.34 -5.10 11.56
CA PRO A 59 -11.67 -6.34 12.27
C PRO A 59 -10.99 -7.57 11.66
N MET A 60 -10.80 -7.59 10.34
CA MET A 60 -10.16 -8.69 9.63
C MET A 60 -9.09 -8.17 8.66
N LEU A 61 -7.92 -8.77 8.70
CA LEU A 61 -6.82 -8.51 7.78
C LEU A 61 -6.77 -9.67 6.77
N ARG A 62 -7.10 -9.39 5.50
CA ARG A 62 -7.25 -10.43 4.44
C ARG A 62 -6.00 -11.32 4.29
N ARG A 63 -4.80 -10.73 4.33
CA ARG A 63 -3.52 -11.47 4.20
C ARG A 63 -3.05 -12.09 5.51
N ALA A 64 -3.70 -11.78 6.61
CA ALA A 64 -3.33 -12.21 7.95
C ALA A 64 -4.59 -12.47 8.80
N PRO A 65 -5.46 -13.42 8.43
CA PRO A 65 -6.72 -13.66 9.11
C PRO A 65 -6.53 -14.20 10.53
N THR A 66 -5.45 -14.93 10.80
CA THR A 66 -5.11 -15.44 12.14
C THR A 66 -3.91 -14.70 12.74
N ASP A 67 -3.69 -14.84 14.04
CA ASP A 67 -2.57 -14.22 14.73
C ASP A 67 -1.23 -14.79 14.27
N GLU A 68 -1.16 -16.08 13.98
CA GLU A 68 0.02 -16.75 13.43
C GLU A 68 0.31 -16.29 11.99
N ALA A 69 -0.73 -16.03 11.20
CA ALA A 69 -0.57 -15.47 9.87
C ALA A 69 -0.03 -14.02 9.96
N LEU A 70 -0.55 -13.22 10.90
CA LEU A 70 -0.05 -11.87 11.14
C LEU A 70 1.38 -11.86 11.66
N PHE A 71 1.72 -12.77 12.58
CA PHE A 71 3.07 -12.97 13.05
C PHE A 71 4.04 -13.28 11.89
N ARG A 72 3.67 -14.21 11.00
CA ARG A 72 4.50 -14.54 9.82
C ARG A 72 4.68 -13.35 8.89
N VAL A 73 3.61 -12.59 8.65
CA VAL A 73 3.68 -11.38 7.80
C VAL A 73 4.63 -10.34 8.40
N ILE A 74 4.56 -10.09 9.70
CA ILE A 74 5.47 -9.14 10.36
C ILE A 74 6.91 -9.64 10.33
N ASN A 75 7.13 -10.92 10.64
CA ASN A 75 8.46 -11.49 10.75
C ASN A 75 9.15 -11.66 9.38
N ARG A 76 8.42 -12.13 8.35
CA ARG A 76 8.98 -12.48 7.03
C ARG A 76 8.71 -11.45 5.95
N GLY A 77 7.81 -10.50 6.19
CA GLY A 77 7.30 -9.60 5.16
C GLY A 77 6.35 -10.28 4.19
N ILE A 78 6.05 -9.59 3.11
CA ILE A 78 5.25 -10.09 1.99
C ILE A 78 6.11 -9.97 0.72
N PRO A 79 6.58 -11.10 0.15
CA PRO A 79 7.42 -11.09 -1.04
C PRO A 79 6.80 -10.28 -2.19
N SER A 80 7.63 -9.60 -2.95
CA SER A 80 7.24 -8.76 -4.10
C SER A 80 6.34 -7.58 -3.75
N THR A 81 6.34 -7.14 -2.47
CA THR A 81 5.63 -5.94 -2.01
C THR A 81 6.57 -5.02 -1.23
N GLY A 82 6.10 -3.80 -0.90
CA GLY A 82 6.82 -2.86 -0.02
C GLY A 82 6.80 -3.24 1.47
N MET A 83 6.22 -4.38 1.88
CA MET A 83 6.22 -4.85 3.26
C MET A 83 7.44 -5.74 3.54
N PRO A 84 8.52 -5.21 4.14
CA PRO A 84 9.69 -6.01 4.47
C PRO A 84 9.43 -6.91 5.69
N GLY A 85 10.26 -7.94 5.86
CA GLY A 85 10.35 -8.66 7.13
C GLY A 85 11.01 -7.80 8.20
N ASN A 86 10.75 -8.11 9.45
CA ASN A 86 11.29 -7.39 10.59
C ASN A 86 12.12 -8.33 11.49
N ALA A 87 13.30 -7.85 11.92
CA ALA A 87 14.26 -8.60 12.74
C ALA A 87 13.97 -8.52 14.26
N MET A 88 12.75 -8.21 14.67
CA MET A 88 12.32 -8.25 16.07
C MET A 88 12.43 -9.66 16.64
N SER A 89 12.65 -9.75 17.97
CA SER A 89 12.53 -11.01 18.68
C SER A 89 11.11 -11.60 18.55
N LEU A 90 10.97 -12.91 18.80
CA LEU A 90 9.66 -13.56 18.74
C LEU A 90 8.66 -12.90 19.70
N ARG A 91 9.11 -12.52 20.92
CA ARG A 91 8.26 -11.84 21.89
C ARG A 91 7.80 -10.47 21.39
N GLU A 92 8.69 -9.65 20.87
CA GLU A 92 8.36 -8.33 20.31
C GLU A 92 7.41 -8.45 19.13
N THR A 93 7.63 -9.41 18.24
CA THR A 93 6.72 -9.68 17.13
C THR A 93 5.31 -10.00 17.64
N TRP A 94 5.17 -10.84 18.68
CA TRP A 94 3.88 -11.14 19.30
C TRP A 94 3.24 -9.93 19.99
N GLN A 95 4.04 -9.05 20.59
CA GLN A 95 3.56 -7.79 21.18
C GLN A 95 2.96 -6.88 20.10
N VAL A 96 3.62 -6.75 18.94
CA VAL A 96 3.10 -6.01 17.79
C VAL A 96 1.83 -6.68 17.24
N VAL A 97 1.78 -8.02 17.14
CA VAL A 97 0.54 -8.74 16.75
C VAL A 97 -0.61 -8.38 17.69
N GLY A 98 -0.38 -8.40 19.00
CA GLY A 98 -1.39 -8.04 20.01
C GLY A 98 -1.90 -6.61 19.83
N PHE A 99 -1.00 -5.67 19.61
CA PHE A 99 -1.36 -4.28 19.35
C PHE A 99 -2.16 -4.14 18.05
N VAL A 100 -1.70 -4.68 16.95
CA VAL A 100 -2.40 -4.61 15.66
C VAL A 100 -3.82 -5.20 15.76
N ARG A 101 -4.00 -6.32 16.46
CA ARG A 101 -5.34 -6.88 16.71
C ARG A 101 -6.23 -5.99 17.59
N SER A 102 -5.64 -5.19 18.46
CA SER A 102 -6.40 -4.21 19.25
C SER A 102 -6.94 -3.07 18.41
N LEU A 103 -6.23 -2.65 17.37
CA LEU A 103 -6.67 -1.59 16.44
C LEU A 103 -7.99 -1.94 15.74
N GLY A 104 -8.14 -3.19 15.29
CA GLY A 104 -9.36 -3.65 14.63
C GLY A 104 -10.60 -3.72 15.53
N ARG A 105 -10.45 -3.56 16.85
CA ARG A 105 -11.54 -3.52 17.83
C ARG A 105 -12.02 -2.12 18.17
N LEU A 106 -11.26 -1.09 17.75
CA LEU A 106 -11.64 0.30 17.99
C LEU A 106 -12.87 0.65 17.13
N LYS A 107 -13.83 1.37 17.72
CA LYS A 107 -14.92 1.95 16.94
C LYS A 107 -14.33 2.98 15.96
N ARG A 108 -14.72 2.88 14.69
CA ARG A 108 -14.40 3.93 13.73
C ARG A 108 -15.33 5.10 13.99
N GLU A 109 -14.76 6.30 14.03
CA GLU A 109 -15.58 7.50 14.03
C GLU A 109 -16.31 7.62 12.68
N PRO A 110 -17.57 8.07 12.68
CA PRO A 110 -18.28 8.39 11.45
C PRO A 110 -17.47 9.42 10.64
N LEU A 111 -17.29 9.17 9.36
CA LEU A 111 -16.68 10.16 8.47
C LEU A 111 -17.69 11.26 8.16
N PRO A 112 -17.26 12.52 8.12
CA PRO A 112 -18.06 13.57 7.49
C PRO A 112 -18.21 13.22 6.00
N GLY A 113 -19.37 13.55 5.43
CA GLY A 113 -19.64 13.34 4.02
C GLY A 113 -20.50 12.09 3.73
N ASP A 114 -20.98 12.04 2.51
CA ASP A 114 -21.89 11.03 1.98
C ASP A 114 -21.25 10.34 0.78
N ALA A 115 -21.13 9.00 0.83
CA ALA A 115 -20.47 8.22 -0.20
C ALA A 115 -21.23 8.26 -1.55
N THR A 116 -22.55 8.43 -1.54
CA THR A 116 -23.35 8.51 -2.77
C THR A 116 -23.08 9.82 -3.50
N ARG A 117 -23.08 10.96 -2.77
CA ARG A 117 -22.66 12.24 -3.34
C ARG A 117 -21.19 12.23 -3.76
N GLY A 118 -20.34 11.56 -2.98
CA GLY A 118 -18.93 11.38 -3.31
C GLY A 118 -18.70 10.63 -4.62
N ALA A 119 -19.54 9.64 -4.94
CA ALA A 119 -19.51 8.97 -6.23
C ALA A 119 -19.86 9.92 -7.39
N GLN A 120 -20.78 10.85 -7.17
CA GLN A 120 -21.11 11.89 -8.16
C GLN A 120 -19.92 12.86 -8.34
N VAL A 121 -19.29 13.28 -7.25
CA VAL A 121 -18.07 14.12 -7.29
C VAL A 121 -16.95 13.39 -8.06
N TYR A 122 -16.73 12.10 -7.80
CA TYR A 122 -15.74 11.28 -8.51
C TYR A 122 -15.96 11.30 -10.02
N GLN A 123 -17.21 11.16 -10.46
CA GLN A 123 -17.58 11.23 -11.88
C GLN A 123 -17.41 12.64 -12.45
N ALA A 124 -17.93 13.66 -11.76
CA ALA A 124 -17.87 15.05 -12.21
C ALA A 124 -16.43 15.57 -12.35
N GLN A 125 -15.53 15.13 -11.49
CA GLN A 125 -14.11 15.49 -11.53
C GLN A 125 -13.30 14.63 -12.53
N GLY A 126 -13.91 13.68 -13.21
CA GLY A 126 -13.26 12.85 -14.23
C GLY A 126 -12.19 11.91 -13.68
N CYS A 127 -12.25 11.53 -12.40
CA CYS A 127 -11.23 10.70 -11.75
C CYS A 127 -11.07 9.33 -12.47
N GLY A 128 -12.15 8.79 -13.02
CA GLY A 128 -12.17 7.54 -13.78
C GLY A 128 -11.38 7.58 -15.09
N ALA A 129 -10.98 8.76 -15.60
CA ALA A 129 -10.10 8.84 -16.77
C ALA A 129 -8.72 8.24 -16.50
N CYS A 130 -8.24 8.35 -15.26
CA CYS A 130 -6.94 7.86 -14.84
C CYS A 130 -7.01 6.64 -13.92
N HIS A 131 -8.04 6.54 -13.08
CA HIS A 131 -8.18 5.51 -12.04
C HIS A 131 -9.20 4.45 -12.39
N THR A 132 -8.88 3.20 -12.08
CA THR A 132 -9.78 2.06 -12.22
C THR A 132 -10.54 1.82 -10.91
N VAL A 133 -11.87 1.60 -11.01
CA VAL A 133 -12.74 1.13 -9.92
C VAL A 133 -13.57 -0.04 -10.45
N GLY A 134 -13.49 -1.21 -9.83
CA GLY A 134 -14.24 -2.40 -10.25
C GLY A 134 -13.96 -2.82 -11.70
N GLY A 135 -12.73 -2.66 -12.17
CA GLY A 135 -12.32 -2.98 -13.53
C GLY A 135 -12.74 -1.95 -14.59
N ARG A 136 -13.30 -0.81 -14.21
CA ARG A 136 -13.71 0.28 -15.12
C ARG A 136 -12.88 1.51 -14.86
N GLY A 137 -12.39 2.15 -15.92
CA GLY A 137 -11.59 3.37 -15.86
C GLY A 137 -10.23 3.25 -16.50
N GLY A 138 -9.39 4.28 -16.35
CA GLY A 138 -8.07 4.37 -16.94
C GLY A 138 -6.98 3.70 -16.08
N PRO A 139 -5.91 3.21 -16.73
CA PRO A 139 -4.81 2.52 -16.04
C PRO A 139 -3.63 3.45 -15.71
N THR A 140 -3.76 4.76 -15.85
CA THR A 140 -2.67 5.72 -15.66
C THR A 140 -2.44 6.03 -14.18
N GLY A 141 -3.50 5.96 -13.36
CA GLY A 141 -3.44 6.09 -11.92
C GLY A 141 -3.57 4.74 -11.20
N PRO A 142 -3.33 4.71 -9.87
CA PRO A 142 -3.58 3.52 -9.05
C PRO A 142 -5.02 3.00 -9.18
N ASP A 143 -5.17 1.67 -9.13
CA ASP A 143 -6.47 1.04 -8.96
C ASP A 143 -7.06 1.39 -7.59
N LEU A 144 -8.27 1.93 -7.57
CA LEU A 144 -8.99 2.38 -6.39
C LEU A 144 -10.05 1.37 -5.92
N THR A 145 -10.20 0.22 -6.57
CA THR A 145 -11.26 -0.77 -6.28
C THR A 145 -11.32 -1.17 -4.80
N ASP A 146 -10.18 -1.22 -4.12
CA ASP A 146 -10.08 -1.57 -2.70
C ASP A 146 -9.33 -0.50 -1.86
N VAL A 147 -9.30 0.73 -2.34
CA VAL A 147 -8.51 1.81 -1.73
C VAL A 147 -8.95 2.10 -0.29
N GLY A 148 -10.24 2.03 0.01
CA GLY A 148 -10.77 2.19 1.36
C GLY A 148 -10.37 1.05 2.31
N ALA A 149 -9.99 -0.11 1.75
CA ALA A 149 -9.42 -1.19 2.52
C ALA A 149 -7.93 -1.00 2.84
N ARG A 150 -7.22 -0.18 2.05
CA ARG A 150 -5.77 -0.01 2.14
C ARG A 150 -5.36 1.29 2.82
N SER A 151 -6.14 2.36 2.65
CA SER A 151 -5.76 3.72 3.02
C SER A 151 -6.68 4.32 4.07
N SER A 152 -6.15 5.21 4.91
CA SER A 152 -6.93 5.97 5.86
C SER A 152 -7.66 7.14 5.20
N PRO A 153 -8.75 7.63 5.79
CA PRO A 153 -9.42 8.86 5.34
C PRO A 153 -8.46 10.05 5.27
N ALA A 154 -7.56 10.19 6.24
CA ALA A 154 -6.57 11.26 6.29
C ALA A 154 -5.57 11.17 5.12
N PHE A 155 -5.08 9.96 4.82
CA PHE A 155 -4.18 9.74 3.69
C PHE A 155 -4.88 10.01 2.35
N LEU A 156 -6.13 9.55 2.18
CA LEU A 156 -6.91 9.83 0.98
C LEU A 156 -7.14 11.33 0.78
N ARG A 157 -7.49 12.04 1.86
CA ARG A 157 -7.62 13.50 1.84
C ARG A 157 -6.32 14.18 1.45
N GLN A 158 -5.20 13.78 2.06
CA GLN A 158 -3.88 14.32 1.70
C GLN A 158 -3.56 14.08 0.22
N SER A 159 -3.80 12.89 -0.30
CA SER A 159 -3.54 12.55 -1.71
C SER A 159 -4.36 13.40 -2.68
N LEU A 160 -5.55 13.86 -2.28
CA LEU A 160 -6.37 14.78 -3.08
C LEU A 160 -5.87 16.24 -2.99
N LEU A 161 -5.43 16.68 -1.81
CA LEU A 161 -5.01 18.04 -1.58
C LEU A 161 -3.54 18.33 -1.94
N ASP A 162 -2.70 17.30 -1.82
CA ASP A 162 -1.27 17.36 -2.13
C ASP A 162 -0.80 16.02 -2.72
N PRO A 163 -1.14 15.75 -3.99
CA PRO A 163 -0.83 14.46 -4.63
C PRO A 163 0.68 14.22 -4.82
N GLN A 164 1.51 15.25 -4.67
CA GLN A 164 2.96 15.12 -4.77
C GLN A 164 3.63 14.80 -3.43
N ALA A 165 2.93 14.89 -2.31
CA ALA A 165 3.48 14.60 -0.99
C ALA A 165 3.94 13.12 -0.86
N ASP A 166 3.26 12.20 -1.56
CA ASP A 166 3.60 10.78 -1.53
C ASP A 166 3.25 10.09 -2.86
N VAL A 167 4.20 10.10 -3.81
CA VAL A 167 4.04 9.43 -5.10
C VAL A 167 4.61 8.01 -5.02
N PRO A 168 3.79 6.95 -5.14
CA PRO A 168 4.29 5.59 -5.16
C PRO A 168 5.25 5.37 -6.34
N SER A 169 6.35 4.63 -6.13
CA SER A 169 7.40 4.42 -7.14
C SER A 169 6.88 3.83 -8.46
N GLY A 170 5.79 3.05 -8.42
CA GLY A 170 5.12 2.50 -9.61
C GLY A 170 4.38 3.55 -10.45
N PHE A 171 4.18 4.77 -9.93
CA PHE A 171 3.49 5.86 -10.62
C PHE A 171 4.38 7.08 -10.84
N MET A 172 5.69 6.85 -10.90
CA MET A 172 6.69 7.89 -11.19
C MET A 172 6.47 8.49 -12.56
N GLN A 173 6.44 9.82 -12.62
CA GLN A 173 6.38 10.54 -13.88
C GLN A 173 7.70 10.47 -14.63
N VAL A 174 7.62 10.32 -15.94
CA VAL A 174 8.75 10.40 -16.87
C VAL A 174 8.48 11.41 -17.95
N ARG A 175 9.54 12.03 -18.46
CA ARG A 175 9.53 12.89 -19.62
C ARG A 175 10.52 12.35 -20.64
N ALA A 176 10.14 12.40 -21.91
CA ALA A 176 10.97 11.97 -23.04
C ALA A 176 10.87 12.96 -24.19
N VAL A 177 11.96 13.10 -24.92
CA VAL A 177 12.00 13.85 -26.21
C VAL A 177 12.53 12.90 -27.27
N THR A 178 11.73 12.63 -28.31
CA THR A 178 12.14 11.79 -29.44
C THR A 178 13.10 12.54 -30.35
N ARG A 179 13.75 11.84 -31.30
CA ARG A 179 14.63 12.45 -32.32
C ARG A 179 13.89 13.40 -33.23
N GLU A 180 12.58 13.19 -33.43
CA GLU A 180 11.71 14.08 -34.21
C GLU A 180 11.28 15.32 -33.41
N GLY A 181 11.75 15.48 -32.16
CA GLY A 181 11.43 16.60 -31.28
C GLY A 181 10.10 16.50 -30.56
N GLN A 182 9.41 15.35 -30.63
CA GLN A 182 8.16 15.14 -29.90
C GLN A 182 8.45 15.07 -28.40
N ARG A 183 7.75 15.90 -27.62
CA ARG A 183 7.82 15.91 -26.15
C ARG A 183 6.69 15.07 -25.56
N LEU A 184 7.04 14.04 -24.84
CA LEU A 184 6.12 13.08 -24.22
C LEU A 184 6.29 13.11 -22.72
N THR A 185 5.17 12.98 -22.03
CA THR A 185 5.14 12.86 -20.55
C THR A 185 4.14 11.77 -20.19
N GLY A 186 4.50 10.94 -19.23
CA GLY A 186 3.63 9.86 -18.80
C GLY A 186 4.07 9.23 -17.46
N VAL A 187 3.36 8.19 -17.08
CA VAL A 187 3.66 7.37 -15.91
C VAL A 187 4.45 6.14 -16.37
N ARG A 188 5.59 5.90 -15.74
CA ARG A 188 6.43 4.74 -16.00
C ARG A 188 5.65 3.44 -15.80
N VAL A 189 5.69 2.56 -16.79
CA VAL A 189 5.12 1.21 -16.73
C VAL A 189 6.21 0.18 -16.48
N ASN A 190 7.29 0.26 -17.27
CA ASN A 190 8.43 -0.64 -17.17
C ASN A 190 9.71 0.10 -17.58
N GLU A 191 10.85 -0.34 -17.04
CA GLU A 191 12.16 0.22 -17.36
C GLU A 191 13.25 -0.81 -17.10
N ASP A 192 14.17 -0.92 -18.02
CA ASP A 192 15.43 -1.63 -17.84
C ASP A 192 16.62 -0.72 -18.21
N THR A 193 17.81 -1.30 -18.36
CA THR A 193 19.03 -0.56 -18.72
C THR A 193 18.90 0.11 -20.10
N PHE A 194 18.21 -0.51 -21.03
CA PHE A 194 18.20 -0.14 -22.45
C PHE A 194 16.88 0.49 -22.89
N SER A 195 15.77 0.15 -22.24
CA SER A 195 14.44 0.55 -22.68
C SER A 195 13.61 1.21 -21.60
N ILE A 196 12.59 1.95 -22.02
CA ILE A 196 11.58 2.58 -21.18
C ILE A 196 10.20 2.41 -21.78
N GLN A 197 9.24 2.03 -20.95
CA GLN A 197 7.82 2.03 -21.29
C GLN A 197 7.08 2.93 -20.31
N PHE A 198 6.27 3.81 -20.84
CA PHE A 198 5.42 4.69 -20.05
C PHE A 198 4.08 4.91 -20.71
N ARG A 199 3.09 5.25 -19.92
CA ARG A 199 1.73 5.52 -20.40
C ARG A 199 1.42 7.00 -20.21
N ASP A 200 1.02 7.66 -21.28
CA ASP A 200 0.62 9.05 -21.22
C ASP A 200 -0.77 9.23 -20.58
N VAL A 201 -1.19 10.49 -20.42
CA VAL A 201 -2.48 10.83 -19.80
C VAL A 201 -3.70 10.36 -20.60
N THR A 202 -3.53 10.07 -21.90
CA THR A 202 -4.59 9.51 -22.77
C THR A 202 -4.72 7.99 -22.61
N GLY A 203 -3.78 7.36 -21.89
CA GLY A 203 -3.70 5.92 -21.75
C GLY A 203 -2.87 5.23 -22.81
N THR A 204 -2.27 5.98 -23.75
CA THR A 204 -1.42 5.42 -24.80
C THR A 204 -0.10 4.93 -24.23
N LEU A 205 0.27 3.69 -24.56
CA LEU A 205 1.56 3.11 -24.17
C LEU A 205 2.63 3.50 -25.17
N HIS A 206 3.68 4.14 -24.68
CA HIS A 206 4.89 4.45 -25.43
C HIS A 206 6.00 3.50 -25.02
N SER A 207 6.78 3.03 -25.99
CA SER A 207 7.91 2.12 -25.78
C SER A 207 9.08 2.58 -26.65
N PHE A 208 10.23 2.85 -26.03
CA PHE A 208 11.44 3.35 -26.72
C PHE A 208 12.68 2.63 -26.21
N PHE A 209 13.66 2.43 -27.07
CA PHE A 209 15.02 2.30 -26.60
C PHE A 209 15.53 3.67 -26.14
N LYS A 210 16.30 3.70 -25.04
CA LYS A 210 16.77 4.98 -24.47
C LYS A 210 17.70 5.75 -25.38
N ASP A 211 18.41 5.07 -26.27
CA ASP A 211 19.27 5.66 -27.29
C ASP A 211 18.49 6.28 -28.48
N GLU A 212 17.18 5.98 -28.62
CA GLU A 212 16.29 6.64 -29.58
C GLU A 212 15.79 8.00 -29.07
N LEU A 213 15.98 8.30 -27.79
CA LEU A 213 15.55 9.54 -27.15
C LEU A 213 16.69 10.57 -27.14
N VAL A 214 16.36 11.82 -27.47
CA VAL A 214 17.28 12.96 -27.35
C VAL A 214 17.42 13.39 -25.89
N ASP A 215 16.32 13.28 -25.13
CA ASP A 215 16.29 13.58 -23.70
C ASP A 215 15.33 12.61 -22.99
N PHE A 216 15.70 12.20 -21.78
CA PHE A 216 14.90 11.35 -20.94
C PHE A 216 15.15 11.68 -19.47
N ALA A 217 14.08 11.97 -18.73
CA ALA A 217 14.16 12.29 -17.31
C ALA A 217 13.08 11.56 -16.50
N LYS A 218 13.45 11.16 -15.30
CA LYS A 218 12.56 10.64 -14.27
C LYS A 218 12.30 11.74 -13.22
N ASP A 219 11.07 12.15 -13.10
CA ASP A 219 10.66 13.19 -12.15
C ASP A 219 10.21 12.54 -10.83
N ALA A 220 11.18 12.25 -9.98
CA ALA A 220 10.90 11.69 -8.66
C ALA A 220 9.99 12.64 -7.85
N GLY A 221 8.95 12.06 -7.22
CA GLY A 221 7.99 12.83 -6.44
C GLY A 221 6.99 13.66 -7.25
N LYS A 222 6.99 13.55 -8.61
CA LYS A 222 5.97 14.18 -9.46
C LYS A 222 4.95 13.17 -9.95
N THR A 223 3.72 13.64 -10.08
CA THR A 223 2.58 12.88 -10.58
C THR A 223 1.73 13.74 -11.51
N PRO A 224 1.10 13.16 -12.54
CA PRO A 224 0.10 13.87 -13.35
C PRO A 224 -1.22 14.11 -12.61
N MET A 225 -1.44 13.52 -11.43
CA MET A 225 -2.63 13.75 -10.64
C MET A 225 -2.72 15.23 -10.22
N PRO A 226 -3.80 15.95 -10.55
CA PRO A 226 -3.95 17.36 -10.17
C PRO A 226 -4.24 17.47 -8.67
N THR A 227 -3.93 18.63 -8.09
CA THR A 227 -4.45 18.97 -6.76
C THR A 227 -5.92 19.39 -6.87
N TYR A 228 -6.71 18.99 -5.86
CA TYR A 228 -8.12 19.35 -5.74
C TYR A 228 -8.35 20.44 -4.67
N ARG A 229 -7.30 21.03 -4.14
CA ARG A 229 -7.35 22.05 -3.07
C ARG A 229 -8.26 23.23 -3.40
N GLU A 230 -8.22 23.69 -4.64
CA GLU A 230 -9.01 24.85 -5.11
C GLU A 230 -10.17 24.43 -6.03
N ARG A 231 -10.32 23.11 -6.26
CA ARG A 231 -11.35 22.57 -7.16
C ARG A 231 -12.58 22.04 -6.45
N LEU A 232 -12.41 21.68 -5.18
CA LEU A 232 -13.49 21.10 -4.37
C LEU A 232 -13.72 21.93 -3.12
N GLU A 233 -14.97 22.28 -2.92
CA GLU A 233 -15.43 22.83 -1.64
C GLU A 233 -15.26 21.78 -0.52
N PRO A 234 -15.07 22.17 0.74
CA PRO A 234 -14.82 21.25 1.85
C PRO A 234 -15.84 20.12 1.97
N ALA A 235 -17.14 20.41 1.77
CA ALA A 235 -18.18 19.38 1.83
C ALA A 235 -18.07 18.37 0.70
N ALA A 236 -17.77 18.79 -0.54
CA ALA A 236 -17.56 17.91 -1.67
C ALA A 236 -16.29 17.04 -1.50
N LEU A 237 -15.25 17.60 -0.89
CA LEU A 237 -14.04 16.85 -0.52
C LEU A 237 -14.37 15.77 0.53
N ASP A 238 -15.18 16.10 1.55
CA ASP A 238 -15.62 15.13 2.56
C ASP A 238 -16.44 14.00 1.93
N ASP A 239 -17.37 14.34 1.04
CA ASP A 239 -18.17 13.38 0.29
C ASP A 239 -17.28 12.45 -0.57
N LEU A 240 -16.31 13.01 -1.30
CA LEU A 240 -15.36 12.25 -2.11
C LEU A 240 -14.52 11.30 -1.25
N VAL A 241 -14.01 11.76 -0.11
CA VAL A 241 -13.26 10.91 0.83
C VAL A 241 -14.15 9.78 1.36
N ALA A 242 -15.41 10.07 1.73
CA ALA A 242 -16.36 9.04 2.16
C ALA A 242 -16.61 7.98 1.08
N TYR A 243 -16.73 8.39 -0.19
CA TYR A 243 -16.83 7.47 -1.32
C TYR A 243 -15.58 6.61 -1.46
N LEU A 244 -14.40 7.18 -1.48
CA LEU A 244 -13.14 6.42 -1.61
C LEU A 244 -12.96 5.43 -0.46
N VAL A 245 -13.33 5.80 0.76
CA VAL A 245 -13.30 4.90 1.93
C VAL A 245 -14.30 3.75 1.79
N SER A 246 -15.43 3.96 1.09
CA SER A 246 -16.42 2.90 0.83
C SER A 246 -15.94 1.84 -0.17
N LEU A 247 -14.91 2.13 -0.96
CA LEU A 247 -14.32 1.22 -1.94
C LEU A 247 -13.44 0.16 -1.25
N GLU A 248 -14.06 -0.93 -0.83
CA GLU A 248 -13.41 -2.00 -0.05
C GLU A 248 -13.05 -3.24 -0.90
N GLY A 249 -13.29 -3.21 -2.20
CA GLY A 249 -13.15 -4.36 -3.09
C GLY A 249 -14.32 -5.34 -2.97
N ALA A 250 -14.34 -6.38 -3.80
CA ALA A 250 -15.32 -7.47 -3.68
C ALA A 250 -15.11 -8.19 -2.34
N ARG A 251 -16.19 -8.43 -1.63
CA ARG A 251 -16.22 -9.26 -0.41
C ARG A 251 -16.09 -10.73 -0.75
#